data_3b6666196abef2f39d840e34c8705b1c
#
_entry.id   3b6666196abef2f39d840e34c8705b1c
#
_cell.length_a   1.000
_cell.length_b   1.000
_cell.length_c   1.000
_cell.angle_alpha   90.00
_cell.angle_beta   90.00
_cell.angle_gamma   90.00
#
_symmetry.space_group_name_H-M   'P 1'
#
loop_
_entity.id
_entity.type
_entity.pdbx_description
1 polymer ?
#
loop_
_entity_poly.entity_id
_entity_poly.type
_entity_poly.pdbx_seq_one_letter_code
_entity_poly.pdbx_strand_id
1 'polypeptide(L)'
;MCTSWKRLAKAPVLNRYEAILVSTSAFYDTPGWAGFLHMTGLDRFTNLLAVEHELNDIPRFGEEGLERQGRLLTLGSFPKGTMVNPHFFGEIPPAPRNREPVFITVGSLSAQRKNHNLLIEALQTIYHEGHRDFSVIIVGEGELGEIPGHLRPFLHVAGKLDFPAMYEAMRRADYFLPLLDPGNPAHDRYITTGITGSALLIYGFAKIPVIHEKFASFYGFNDRNALLYGEETLGGAMLRAIRQTEEEYAEMQQALLQLGRDIDRESRSNLKRALAACSPSEPQQSRQ
;
A
#
# COMPACT_ATOMS: atom_id res chain seq x y z
N MET A 1 11.52 -26.07 4.05
CA MET A 1 12.91 -26.31 4.51
C MET A 1 13.52 -24.93 4.75
N CYS A 2 13.68 -24.52 6.01
CA CYS A 2 14.21 -23.18 6.32
C CYS A 2 15.73 -23.24 6.30
N THR A 3 16.36 -22.73 5.25
CA THR A 3 17.81 -22.70 5.12
C THR A 3 18.32 -21.44 5.80
N SER A 4 19.33 -21.54 6.68
CA SER A 4 19.91 -20.35 7.30
C SER A 4 20.54 -19.44 6.22
N TRP A 5 20.39 -18.12 6.37
CA TRP A 5 20.95 -17.11 5.46
C TRP A 5 22.46 -17.31 5.22
N LYS A 6 23.19 -17.77 6.27
CA LYS A 6 24.63 -18.11 6.16
C LYS A 6 24.90 -19.25 5.17
N ARG A 7 23.98 -20.21 5.03
CA ARG A 7 24.09 -21.29 4.04
C ARG A 7 23.72 -20.78 2.65
N LEU A 8 22.71 -19.94 2.54
CA LEU A 8 22.28 -19.34 1.27
C LEU A 8 23.39 -18.48 0.68
N ALA A 9 24.05 -17.63 1.49
CA ALA A 9 25.15 -16.76 1.07
C ALA A 9 26.38 -17.51 0.51
N LYS A 10 26.60 -18.73 0.98
CA LYS A 10 27.72 -19.60 0.52
C LYS A 10 27.32 -20.54 -0.61
N ALA A 11 26.06 -20.59 -0.97
CA ALA A 11 25.57 -21.56 -1.93
C ALA A 11 25.78 -21.06 -3.36
N PRO A 12 26.54 -21.78 -4.21
CA PRO A 12 26.66 -21.46 -5.64
C PRO A 12 25.31 -21.55 -6.38
N VAL A 13 24.26 -21.99 -5.67
CA VAL A 13 22.90 -22.11 -6.21
C VAL A 13 22.31 -20.76 -6.63
N LEU A 14 22.67 -19.67 -5.98
CA LEU A 14 22.15 -18.34 -6.32
C LEU A 14 22.58 -17.87 -7.71
N ASN A 15 23.75 -18.30 -8.18
CA ASN A 15 24.25 -17.98 -9.52
C ASN A 15 23.55 -18.77 -10.65
N ARG A 16 22.66 -19.72 -10.29
CA ARG A 16 21.90 -20.53 -11.28
C ARG A 16 20.58 -19.90 -11.67
N TYR A 17 20.14 -18.86 -10.97
CA TYR A 17 18.89 -18.16 -11.28
C TYR A 17 19.19 -16.95 -12.17
N GLU A 18 18.32 -16.70 -13.13
CA GLU A 18 18.41 -15.52 -14.00
C GLU A 18 18.18 -14.23 -13.19
N ALA A 19 17.29 -14.29 -12.19
CA ALA A 19 17.06 -13.20 -11.26
C ALA A 19 16.68 -13.72 -9.87
N ILE A 20 17.08 -12.96 -8.85
CA ILE A 20 16.75 -13.18 -7.44
C ILE A 20 16.01 -11.94 -6.95
N LEU A 21 14.76 -12.09 -6.55
CA LEU A 21 13.97 -11.01 -5.97
C LEU A 21 13.96 -11.08 -4.44
N VAL A 22 14.50 -10.07 -3.80
CA VAL A 22 14.36 -9.84 -2.37
C VAL A 22 13.14 -8.94 -2.16
N SER A 23 12.02 -9.54 -1.75
CA SER A 23 10.72 -8.87 -1.68
C SER A 23 10.61 -7.83 -0.56
N THR A 24 11.55 -7.80 0.38
CA THR A 24 11.61 -6.82 1.47
C THR A 24 13.05 -6.70 1.93
N SER A 25 13.71 -5.60 1.59
CA SER A 25 15.06 -5.30 2.05
C SER A 25 15.10 -4.81 3.51
N ALA A 26 13.98 -4.33 4.01
CA ALA A 26 13.80 -3.63 5.28
C ALA A 26 13.50 -4.52 6.51
N PHE A 27 13.86 -5.78 6.55
CA PHE A 27 13.78 -6.60 7.77
C PHE A 27 14.99 -6.34 8.69
N TYR A 28 15.03 -5.15 9.27
CA TYR A 28 16.17 -4.56 9.99
C TYR A 28 16.51 -5.25 11.30
N ASP A 29 15.55 -5.83 11.97
CA ASP A 29 15.70 -6.40 13.30
C ASP A 29 16.11 -7.88 13.31
N THR A 30 16.33 -8.47 12.12
CA THR A 30 16.79 -9.84 12.06
C THR A 30 18.33 -9.82 11.90
N PRO A 31 19.10 -10.08 12.96
CA PRO A 31 20.57 -10.06 12.91
C PRO A 31 21.17 -10.91 11.77
N GLY A 32 20.40 -11.91 11.31
CA GLY A 32 20.78 -12.76 10.19
C GLY A 32 20.70 -12.09 8.82
N TRP A 33 19.75 -11.17 8.60
CA TRP A 33 19.55 -10.49 7.32
C TRP A 33 20.57 -9.37 7.10
N ALA A 34 20.74 -8.49 8.08
CA ALA A 34 21.79 -7.48 8.03
C ALA A 34 23.17 -8.11 7.86
N GLY A 35 23.44 -9.24 8.54
CA GLY A 35 24.65 -10.01 8.35
C GLY A 35 24.78 -10.64 6.96
N PHE A 36 23.67 -11.06 6.33
CA PHE A 36 23.67 -11.57 4.96
C PHE A 36 24.03 -10.47 3.95
N LEU A 37 23.37 -9.31 4.03
CA LEU A 37 23.65 -8.17 3.16
C LEU A 37 25.09 -7.66 3.32
N HIS A 38 25.57 -7.62 4.56
CA HIS A 38 26.93 -7.17 4.86
C HIS A 38 28.02 -8.17 4.44
N MET A 39 27.74 -9.49 4.58
CA MET A 39 28.70 -10.54 4.19
C MET A 39 28.75 -10.82 2.69
N THR A 40 27.64 -10.59 1.98
CA THR A 40 27.55 -10.95 0.56
C THR A 40 27.94 -9.79 -0.34
N GLY A 41 27.81 -8.54 0.11
CA GLY A 41 27.83 -7.37 -0.74
C GLY A 41 26.79 -7.51 -1.84
N LEU A 42 25.71 -6.76 -1.79
CA LEU A 42 24.66 -6.80 -2.82
C LEU A 42 25.24 -6.59 -4.24
N ASP A 43 26.34 -5.88 -4.34
CA ASP A 43 27.07 -5.58 -5.57
C ASP A 43 27.66 -6.84 -6.26
N ARG A 44 27.83 -7.94 -5.52
CA ARG A 44 28.38 -9.19 -6.08
C ARG A 44 27.34 -9.99 -6.88
N PHE A 45 26.06 -9.72 -6.66
CA PHE A 45 25.00 -10.41 -7.38
C PHE A 45 24.52 -9.56 -8.55
N THR A 46 24.98 -9.88 -9.75
CA THR A 46 24.52 -9.19 -10.96
C THR A 46 23.06 -9.47 -11.29
N ASN A 47 22.48 -10.51 -10.68
CA ASN A 47 21.10 -10.98 -10.89
C ASN A 47 20.17 -10.71 -9.70
N LEU A 48 20.54 -9.83 -8.76
CA LEU A 48 19.70 -9.53 -7.59
C LEU A 48 18.91 -8.25 -7.79
N LEU A 49 17.60 -8.33 -7.52
CA LEU A 49 16.65 -7.22 -7.39
C LEU A 49 16.25 -7.11 -5.93
N ALA A 50 16.11 -5.90 -5.42
CA ALA A 50 15.61 -5.66 -4.07
C ALA A 50 14.38 -4.73 -4.11
N VAL A 51 13.38 -5.03 -3.28
CA VAL A 51 12.22 -4.15 -3.05
C VAL A 51 12.42 -3.41 -1.74
N GLU A 52 12.56 -2.09 -1.81
CA GLU A 52 12.67 -1.23 -0.64
C GLU A 52 11.29 -0.67 -0.27
N HIS A 53 10.95 -0.80 1.01
CA HIS A 53 9.69 -0.32 1.57
C HIS A 53 9.82 1.04 2.26
N GLU A 54 11.06 1.43 2.61
CA GLU A 54 11.36 2.67 3.31
C GLU A 54 12.68 3.27 2.82
N LEU A 55 12.62 4.31 2.00
CA LEU A 55 13.79 4.89 1.34
C LEU A 55 14.87 5.45 2.28
N ASN A 56 14.51 5.80 3.51
CA ASN A 56 15.47 6.28 4.50
C ASN A 56 16.54 5.25 4.87
N ASP A 57 16.28 3.98 4.56
CA ASP A 57 17.16 2.88 4.92
C ASP A 57 18.13 2.48 3.81
N ILE A 58 17.98 3.04 2.59
CA ILE A 58 18.86 2.76 1.43
C ILE A 58 20.37 2.90 1.76
N PRO A 59 20.83 3.98 2.41
CA PRO A 59 22.26 4.10 2.74
C PRO A 59 22.75 3.04 3.73
N ARG A 60 21.84 2.51 4.54
CA ARG A 60 22.15 1.56 5.61
C ARG A 60 22.55 0.18 5.09
N PHE A 61 22.07 -0.21 3.91
CA PHE A 61 22.24 -1.57 3.35
C PHE A 61 23.09 -1.60 2.08
N GLY A 62 23.63 -0.48 1.63
CA GLY A 62 24.42 -0.41 0.39
C GLY A 62 23.58 -0.58 -0.87
N GLU A 63 22.28 -0.32 -0.81
CA GLU A 63 21.35 -0.46 -1.93
C GLU A 63 21.56 0.60 -3.02
N GLU A 64 22.37 1.61 -2.77
CA GLU A 64 22.75 2.64 -3.76
C GLU A 64 23.36 2.04 -5.03
N GLY A 65 24.08 0.91 -4.89
CA GLY A 65 24.60 0.16 -6.02
C GLY A 65 23.49 -0.44 -6.89
N LEU A 66 22.44 -0.97 -6.25
CA LEU A 66 21.27 -1.51 -6.95
C LEU A 66 20.44 -0.40 -7.62
N GLU A 67 20.32 0.77 -6.97
CA GLU A 67 19.64 1.94 -7.54
C GLU A 67 20.32 2.39 -8.83
N ARG A 68 21.66 2.61 -8.81
CA ARG A 68 22.45 3.02 -9.99
C ARG A 68 22.34 2.04 -11.15
N GLN A 69 22.09 0.76 -10.86
CA GLN A 69 21.95 -0.30 -11.85
C GLN A 69 20.48 -0.56 -12.28
N GLY A 70 19.51 0.24 -11.78
CA GLY A 70 18.10 0.05 -12.08
C GLY A 70 17.48 -1.22 -11.48
N ARG A 71 18.11 -1.76 -10.43
CA ARG A 71 17.72 -3.02 -9.77
C ARG A 71 17.08 -2.80 -8.39
N LEU A 72 16.97 -1.56 -7.94
CA LEU A 72 16.22 -1.20 -6.74
C LEU A 72 14.76 -0.91 -7.14
N LEU A 73 13.84 -1.66 -6.55
CA LEU A 73 12.40 -1.52 -6.75
C LEU A 73 11.78 -0.85 -5.54
N THR A 74 10.72 -0.09 -5.76
CA THR A 74 9.94 0.60 -4.71
C THR A 74 8.46 0.36 -4.91
N LEU A 75 7.66 0.44 -3.84
CA LEU A 75 6.22 0.21 -3.92
C LEU A 75 5.43 1.45 -4.37
N GLY A 76 6.04 2.63 -4.33
CA GLY A 76 5.46 3.89 -4.76
C GLY A 76 6.39 4.62 -5.72
N SER A 77 5.88 5.67 -6.36
CA SER A 77 6.66 6.52 -7.26
C SER A 77 7.50 7.52 -6.46
N PHE A 78 8.73 7.16 -6.15
CA PHE A 78 9.69 7.98 -5.43
C PHE A 78 10.80 8.50 -6.36
N PRO A 79 11.57 9.53 -5.93
CA PRO A 79 12.73 10.01 -6.67
C PRO A 79 13.83 8.96 -6.87
N LYS A 80 13.88 7.96 -5.99
CA LYS A 80 14.83 6.84 -6.03
C LYS A 80 14.11 5.52 -6.25
N GLY A 81 14.80 4.61 -6.94
CA GLY A 81 14.25 3.29 -7.27
C GLY A 81 13.26 3.32 -8.43
N THR A 82 12.78 2.16 -8.77
CA THR A 82 11.82 1.95 -9.87
C THR A 82 10.52 1.40 -9.29
N MET A 83 9.40 2.09 -9.51
CA MET A 83 8.11 1.67 -8.95
C MET A 83 7.66 0.33 -9.51
N VAL A 84 7.34 -0.59 -8.61
CA VAL A 84 6.65 -1.84 -8.87
C VAL A 84 5.61 -2.05 -7.78
N ASN A 85 4.35 -1.79 -8.09
CA ASN A 85 3.25 -1.86 -7.14
C ASN A 85 2.50 -3.20 -7.27
N PRO A 86 2.60 -4.11 -6.27
CA PRO A 86 2.04 -5.46 -6.35
C PRO A 86 0.58 -5.51 -5.87
N HIS A 87 -0.30 -4.62 -6.34
CA HIS A 87 -1.69 -4.52 -5.87
C HIS A 87 -2.66 -5.46 -6.60
N PHE A 88 -2.21 -6.19 -7.61
CA PHE A 88 -3.10 -7.03 -8.39
C PHE A 88 -3.44 -8.35 -7.67
N PHE A 89 -4.73 -8.57 -7.44
CA PHE A 89 -5.29 -9.76 -6.79
C PHE A 89 -6.13 -10.64 -7.72
N GLY A 90 -5.99 -10.48 -9.02
CA GLY A 90 -6.82 -11.09 -10.05
C GLY A 90 -7.90 -10.14 -10.57
N GLU A 91 -8.79 -10.63 -11.41
CA GLU A 91 -9.93 -9.86 -11.89
C GLU A 91 -10.98 -9.74 -10.78
N ILE A 92 -11.15 -8.54 -10.26
CA ILE A 92 -12.22 -8.22 -9.31
C ILE A 92 -13.25 -7.41 -10.08
N PRO A 93 -14.42 -7.97 -10.36
CA PRO A 93 -15.47 -7.23 -11.07
C PRO A 93 -15.94 -6.06 -10.19
N PRO A 94 -16.25 -4.91 -10.79
CA PRO A 94 -16.90 -3.83 -10.08
C PRO A 94 -18.24 -4.34 -9.49
N ALA A 95 -18.50 -3.97 -8.26
CA ALA A 95 -19.76 -4.29 -7.59
C ALA A 95 -20.60 -3.01 -7.43
N PRO A 96 -21.92 -3.08 -7.53
CA PRO A 96 -22.76 -1.96 -7.18
C PRO A 96 -22.54 -1.57 -5.73
N ARG A 97 -22.77 -0.29 -5.42
CA ARG A 97 -22.70 0.21 -4.04
C ARG A 97 -23.76 -0.48 -3.18
N ASN A 98 -23.40 -0.77 -1.95
CA ASN A 98 -24.39 -1.25 -0.98
C ASN A 98 -25.47 -0.18 -0.72
N ARG A 99 -26.71 -0.60 -0.49
CA ARG A 99 -27.79 0.32 -0.12
C ARG A 99 -27.43 1.11 1.13
N GLU A 100 -26.85 0.45 2.12
CA GLU A 100 -26.25 1.05 3.31
C GLU A 100 -24.74 1.08 3.10
N PRO A 101 -24.11 2.24 2.85
CA PRO A 101 -22.70 2.32 2.56
C PRO A 101 -21.82 1.69 3.62
N VAL A 102 -20.87 0.88 3.18
CA VAL A 102 -19.91 0.19 4.05
C VAL A 102 -18.54 0.79 3.86
N PHE A 103 -18.02 1.38 4.91
CA PHE A 103 -16.64 1.87 4.97
C PHE A 103 -15.72 0.80 5.56
N ILE A 104 -14.46 0.78 5.16
CA ILE A 104 -13.46 -0.11 5.76
C ILE A 104 -12.14 0.61 6.00
N THR A 105 -11.50 0.29 7.12
CA THR A 105 -10.09 0.60 7.36
C THR A 105 -9.33 -0.68 7.70
N VAL A 106 -8.11 -0.82 7.16
CA VAL A 106 -7.28 -2.01 7.35
C VAL A 106 -5.88 -1.60 7.78
N GLY A 107 -5.34 -2.26 8.80
CA GLY A 107 -3.97 -2.10 9.27
C GLY A 107 -3.86 -1.90 10.77
N SER A 108 -2.64 -1.65 11.25
CA SER A 108 -2.39 -1.42 12.68
C SER A 108 -3.16 -0.20 13.19
N LEU A 109 -3.80 -0.39 14.34
CA LEU A 109 -4.57 0.64 15.04
C LEU A 109 -3.66 1.55 15.92
N SER A 110 -2.36 1.60 15.68
CA SER A 110 -1.48 2.52 16.39
C SER A 110 -1.59 3.95 15.86
N ALA A 111 -1.58 4.95 16.75
CA ALA A 111 -1.64 6.38 16.37
C ALA A 111 -0.50 6.82 15.43
N GLN A 112 0.63 6.12 15.42
CA GLN A 112 1.74 6.36 14.50
C GLN A 112 1.42 5.96 13.04
N ARG A 113 0.42 5.10 12.85
CA ARG A 113 0.06 4.55 11.53
C ARG A 113 -1.28 5.03 11.03
N LYS A 114 -2.22 5.27 11.94
CA LYS A 114 -3.59 5.71 11.63
C LYS A 114 -4.12 6.59 12.76
N ASN A 115 -4.79 7.68 12.39
CA ASN A 115 -5.48 8.50 13.39
C ASN A 115 -6.95 8.06 13.53
N HIS A 116 -7.24 7.26 14.56
CA HIS A 116 -8.59 6.78 14.84
C HIS A 116 -9.50 7.87 15.41
N ASN A 117 -8.94 8.93 16.01
CA ASN A 117 -9.75 10.06 16.47
C ASN A 117 -10.45 10.73 15.29
N LEU A 118 -9.79 10.83 14.12
CA LEU A 118 -10.45 11.30 12.89
C LEU A 118 -11.70 10.49 12.55
N LEU A 119 -11.65 9.17 12.74
CA LEU A 119 -12.81 8.31 12.50
C LEU A 119 -13.92 8.58 13.53
N ILE A 120 -13.58 8.68 14.81
CA ILE A 120 -14.58 8.95 15.87
C ILE A 120 -15.23 10.31 15.67
N GLU A 121 -14.46 11.35 15.35
CA GLU A 121 -14.96 12.68 15.04
C GLU A 121 -15.87 12.68 13.79
N ALA A 122 -15.47 11.95 12.77
CA ALA A 122 -16.27 11.78 11.55
C ALA A 122 -17.60 11.09 11.84
N LEU A 123 -17.60 10.04 12.66
CA LEU A 123 -18.81 9.34 13.06
C LEU A 123 -19.74 10.23 13.91
N GLN A 124 -19.18 11.06 14.80
CA GLN A 124 -19.95 12.05 15.55
C GLN A 124 -20.63 13.04 14.60
N THR A 125 -19.90 13.57 13.62
CA THR A 125 -20.45 14.47 12.61
C THR A 125 -21.64 13.82 11.87
N ILE A 126 -21.46 12.60 11.36
CA ILE A 126 -22.51 11.86 10.64
C ILE A 126 -23.71 11.59 11.54
N TYR A 127 -23.46 11.24 12.79
CA TYR A 127 -24.50 11.01 13.79
C TYR A 127 -25.32 12.27 14.07
N HIS A 128 -24.67 13.43 14.23
CA HIS A 128 -25.34 14.72 14.46
C HIS A 128 -26.16 15.18 13.25
N GLU A 129 -25.70 14.87 12.05
CA GLU A 129 -26.45 15.11 10.80
C GLU A 129 -27.65 14.17 10.61
N GLY A 130 -27.90 13.26 11.54
CA GLY A 130 -29.06 12.38 11.54
C GLY A 130 -28.93 11.11 10.69
N HIS A 131 -27.79 10.85 10.04
CA HIS A 131 -27.58 9.65 9.25
C HIS A 131 -27.32 8.43 10.13
N ARG A 132 -27.97 7.30 9.79
CA ARG A 132 -27.87 6.04 10.56
C ARG A 132 -27.65 4.81 9.67
N ASP A 133 -27.90 4.94 8.37
CA ASP A 133 -27.87 3.83 7.40
C ASP A 133 -26.46 3.72 6.78
N PHE A 134 -25.48 3.33 7.58
CA PHE A 134 -24.11 3.06 7.17
C PHE A 134 -23.39 2.17 8.20
N SER A 135 -22.27 1.59 7.83
CA SER A 135 -21.40 0.87 8.76
C SER A 135 -19.92 1.05 8.45
N VAL A 136 -19.07 0.79 9.46
CA VAL A 136 -17.60 0.84 9.32
C VAL A 136 -16.99 -0.47 9.81
N ILE A 137 -16.25 -1.15 8.96
CA ILE A 137 -15.48 -2.33 9.30
C ILE A 137 -14.06 -1.91 9.65
N ILE A 138 -13.56 -2.34 10.80
CA ILE A 138 -12.22 -2.06 11.28
C ILE A 138 -11.45 -3.36 11.38
N VAL A 139 -10.44 -3.53 10.53
CA VAL A 139 -9.57 -4.71 10.48
C VAL A 139 -8.16 -4.34 10.90
N GLY A 140 -7.67 -4.93 11.98
CA GLY A 140 -6.30 -4.69 12.44
C GLY A 140 -6.09 -5.00 13.92
N GLU A 141 -4.83 -4.95 14.34
CA GLU A 141 -4.42 -5.08 15.73
C GLU A 141 -4.30 -3.72 16.40
N GLY A 142 -4.61 -3.65 17.69
CA GLY A 142 -4.49 -2.47 18.52
C GLY A 142 -5.81 -2.07 19.17
N GLU A 143 -5.81 -0.96 19.89
CA GLU A 143 -6.96 -0.45 20.60
C GLU A 143 -7.49 0.83 19.96
N LEU A 144 -8.81 0.96 19.90
CA LEU A 144 -9.50 2.12 19.32
C LEU A 144 -9.73 3.24 20.35
N GLY A 145 -9.15 3.20 21.50
CA GLY A 145 -9.48 4.15 22.54
C GLY A 145 -10.96 4.07 22.98
N GLU A 146 -11.45 5.12 23.64
CA GLU A 146 -12.83 5.17 24.12
C GLU A 146 -13.79 5.50 22.96
N ILE A 147 -14.73 4.58 22.68
CA ILE A 147 -15.78 4.75 21.68
C ILE A 147 -17.07 5.16 22.42
N PRO A 148 -17.65 6.34 22.11
CA PRO A 148 -18.95 6.74 22.64
C PRO A 148 -20.02 5.67 22.38
N GLY A 149 -20.83 5.37 23.40
CA GLY A 149 -21.80 4.27 23.34
C GLY A 149 -22.77 4.33 22.16
N HIS A 150 -23.21 5.56 21.79
CA HIS A 150 -24.12 5.79 20.66
C HIS A 150 -23.48 5.55 19.27
N LEU A 151 -22.14 5.50 19.16
CA LEU A 151 -21.44 5.24 17.89
C LEU A 151 -21.13 3.76 17.68
N ARG A 152 -21.14 2.95 18.75
CA ARG A 152 -20.84 1.51 18.68
C ARG A 152 -21.68 0.73 17.67
N PRO A 153 -22.99 1.02 17.49
CA PRO A 153 -23.79 0.29 16.52
C PRO A 153 -23.31 0.40 15.07
N PHE A 154 -22.55 1.45 14.73
CA PHE A 154 -22.04 1.68 13.37
C PHE A 154 -20.67 1.01 13.14
N LEU A 155 -20.03 0.46 14.18
CA LEU A 155 -18.67 -0.06 14.13
C LEU A 155 -18.66 -1.58 14.25
N HIS A 156 -18.04 -2.23 13.28
CA HIS A 156 -17.69 -3.64 13.34
C HIS A 156 -16.19 -3.81 13.49
N VAL A 157 -15.72 -4.01 14.72
CA VAL A 157 -14.30 -4.23 15.02
C VAL A 157 -13.98 -5.70 14.84
N ALA A 158 -13.42 -6.04 13.68
CA ALA A 158 -13.11 -7.43 13.32
C ALA A 158 -11.79 -7.95 13.93
N GLY A 159 -10.96 -7.03 14.48
CA GLY A 159 -9.64 -7.39 14.98
C GLY A 159 -8.67 -7.82 13.86
N LYS A 160 -7.64 -8.59 14.23
CA LYS A 160 -6.72 -9.16 13.26
C LYS A 160 -7.37 -10.31 12.51
N LEU A 161 -7.43 -10.20 11.21
CA LEU A 161 -7.91 -11.24 10.30
C LEU A 161 -6.74 -11.86 9.53
N ASP A 162 -6.89 -13.11 9.10
CA ASP A 162 -6.04 -13.68 8.06
C ASP A 162 -6.35 -13.06 6.68
N PHE A 163 -5.52 -13.31 5.70
CA PHE A 163 -5.69 -12.71 4.37
C PHE A 163 -7.03 -13.06 3.71
N PRO A 164 -7.52 -14.33 3.71
CA PRO A 164 -8.81 -14.66 3.14
C PRO A 164 -9.97 -13.90 3.78
N ALA A 165 -10.04 -13.86 5.11
CA ALA A 165 -11.09 -13.15 5.84
C ALA A 165 -11.00 -11.62 5.65
N MET A 166 -9.79 -11.06 5.61
CA MET A 166 -9.57 -9.64 5.29
C MET A 166 -10.03 -9.30 3.86
N TYR A 167 -9.75 -10.17 2.89
CA TYR A 167 -10.18 -9.97 1.51
C TYR A 167 -11.70 -10.03 1.37
N GLU A 168 -12.35 -10.90 2.15
CA GLU A 168 -13.81 -10.94 2.19
C GLU A 168 -14.39 -9.67 2.82
N ALA A 169 -13.80 -9.14 3.89
CA ALA A 169 -14.18 -7.86 4.45
C ALA A 169 -14.01 -6.72 3.43
N MET A 170 -12.90 -6.71 2.68
CA MET A 170 -12.67 -5.76 1.59
C MET A 170 -13.74 -5.84 0.49
N ARG A 171 -14.16 -7.06 0.09
CA ARG A 171 -15.21 -7.21 -0.94
C ARG A 171 -16.54 -6.60 -0.50
N ARG A 172 -16.88 -6.72 0.77
CA ARG A 172 -18.14 -6.22 1.34
C ARG A 172 -18.18 -4.70 1.48
N ALA A 173 -17.04 -4.02 1.49
CA ALA A 173 -16.96 -2.58 1.62
C ALA A 173 -17.18 -1.86 0.29
N ASP A 174 -17.61 -0.60 0.36
CA ASP A 174 -17.72 0.34 -0.74
C ASP A 174 -16.54 1.32 -0.74
N TYR A 175 -16.23 1.87 0.43
CA TYR A 175 -15.26 2.94 0.62
C TYR A 175 -14.12 2.52 1.53
N PHE A 176 -12.92 3.01 1.22
CA PHE A 176 -11.73 2.75 2.03
C PHE A 176 -11.29 4.00 2.80
N LEU A 177 -11.02 3.84 4.09
CA LEU A 177 -10.55 4.90 4.98
C LEU A 177 -9.07 4.68 5.33
N PRO A 178 -8.13 5.38 4.68
CA PRO A 178 -6.70 5.27 5.04
C PRO A 178 -6.42 5.81 6.44
N LEU A 179 -7.21 6.76 6.93
CA LEU A 179 -7.07 7.45 8.21
C LEU A 179 -5.69 8.12 8.40
N LEU A 180 -5.15 8.66 7.30
CA LEU A 180 -3.94 9.47 7.32
C LEU A 180 -4.29 10.90 7.77
N ASP A 181 -3.56 11.39 8.76
CA ASP A 181 -3.76 12.69 9.36
C ASP A 181 -2.74 13.70 8.81
N PRO A 182 -3.17 14.77 8.13
CA PRO A 182 -2.28 15.79 7.59
C PRO A 182 -1.55 16.59 8.67
N GLY A 183 -2.07 16.61 9.90
CA GLY A 183 -1.48 17.25 11.07
C GLY A 183 -0.46 16.38 11.82
N ASN A 184 -0.35 15.09 11.46
CA ASN A 184 0.60 14.18 12.10
C ASN A 184 1.88 14.05 11.25
N PRO A 185 3.03 14.60 11.67
CA PRO A 185 4.28 14.52 10.90
C PRO A 185 4.75 13.07 10.65
N ALA A 186 4.37 12.11 11.49
CA ALA A 186 4.69 10.70 11.27
C ALA A 186 4.01 10.12 10.03
N HIS A 187 2.94 10.75 9.53
CA HIS A 187 2.25 10.31 8.33
C HIS A 187 2.87 10.86 7.03
N ASP A 188 3.73 11.88 7.10
CA ASP A 188 4.41 12.44 5.92
C ASP A 188 5.32 11.39 5.24
N ARG A 189 5.82 10.43 6.00
CA ARG A 189 6.55 9.29 5.44
C ARG A 189 5.80 8.57 4.32
N TYR A 190 4.48 8.52 4.36
CA TYR A 190 3.65 7.82 3.38
C TYR A 190 3.55 8.49 2.02
N ILE A 191 4.17 9.66 1.86
CA ILE A 191 4.30 10.36 0.59
C ILE A 191 5.74 10.82 0.30
N THR A 192 6.68 10.50 1.20
CA THR A 192 8.08 10.95 1.05
C THR A 192 9.07 9.80 0.96
N THR A 193 8.92 8.77 1.80
CA THR A 193 9.93 7.70 1.94
C THR A 193 9.37 6.28 1.91
N GLY A 194 8.09 6.12 2.17
CA GLY A 194 7.42 4.83 2.18
C GLY A 194 5.98 4.94 1.70
N ILE A 195 5.27 3.84 1.64
CA ILE A 195 3.84 3.82 1.37
C ILE A 195 3.07 3.12 2.48
N THR A 196 1.79 3.45 2.62
CA THR A 196 0.93 2.62 3.44
C THR A 196 0.57 1.34 2.69
N GLY A 197 0.87 0.18 3.27
CA GLY A 197 0.55 -1.12 2.65
C GLY A 197 -0.95 -1.30 2.36
N SER A 198 -1.81 -0.61 3.11
CA SER A 198 -3.25 -0.64 2.89
C SER A 198 -3.69 0.09 1.59
N ALA A 199 -2.88 1.01 1.04
CA ALA A 199 -3.18 1.63 -0.25
C ALA A 199 -3.18 0.61 -1.40
N LEU A 200 -2.38 -0.46 -1.29
CA LEU A 200 -2.37 -1.55 -2.28
C LEU A 200 -3.73 -2.24 -2.37
N LEU A 201 -4.44 -2.35 -1.24
CA LEU A 201 -5.79 -2.92 -1.20
C LEU A 201 -6.81 -2.05 -1.92
N ILE A 202 -6.64 -0.72 -1.89
CA ILE A 202 -7.52 0.23 -2.60
C ILE A 202 -7.57 -0.10 -4.08
N TYR A 203 -6.41 -0.20 -4.72
CA TYR A 203 -6.33 -0.52 -6.16
C TYR A 203 -6.82 -1.93 -6.46
N GLY A 204 -6.35 -2.91 -5.67
CA GLY A 204 -6.64 -4.32 -5.90
C GLY A 204 -8.11 -4.70 -5.75
N PHE A 205 -8.85 -3.98 -4.87
CA PHE A 205 -10.27 -4.22 -4.61
C PHE A 205 -11.18 -3.14 -5.18
N ALA A 206 -10.62 -2.13 -5.86
CA ALA A 206 -11.35 -1.00 -6.42
C ALA A 206 -12.32 -0.33 -5.41
N LYS A 207 -11.83 -0.12 -4.17
CA LYS A 207 -12.60 0.53 -3.11
C LYS A 207 -12.32 2.02 -3.10
N ILE A 208 -13.36 2.83 -3.31
CA ILE A 208 -13.23 4.28 -3.41
C ILE A 208 -12.60 4.84 -2.12
N PRO A 209 -11.40 5.45 -2.18
CA PRO A 209 -10.79 6.00 -0.99
C PRO A 209 -11.44 7.33 -0.59
N VAL A 210 -11.65 7.51 0.72
CA VAL A 210 -11.96 8.80 1.34
C VAL A 210 -10.68 9.28 2.00
N ILE A 211 -9.99 10.23 1.39
CA ILE A 211 -8.59 10.57 1.72
C ILE A 211 -8.35 12.08 1.69
N HIS A 212 -7.48 12.56 2.60
CA HIS A 212 -7.09 13.97 2.59
C HIS A 212 -6.23 14.29 1.36
N GLU A 213 -6.47 15.46 0.74
CA GLU A 213 -5.81 15.92 -0.49
C GLU A 213 -4.27 15.94 -0.41
N LYS A 214 -3.71 16.23 0.77
CA LYS A 214 -2.25 16.19 1.03
C LYS A 214 -1.62 14.86 0.61
N PHE A 215 -2.35 13.75 0.77
CA PHE A 215 -1.84 12.42 0.46
C PHE A 215 -2.30 11.90 -0.91
N ALA A 216 -3.40 12.40 -1.41
CA ALA A 216 -4.11 11.83 -2.55
C ALA A 216 -3.28 11.77 -3.82
N SER A 217 -2.63 12.87 -4.20
CA SER A 217 -1.89 12.99 -5.47
C SER A 217 -0.74 11.98 -5.58
N PHE A 218 -0.06 11.67 -4.45
CA PHE A 218 1.03 10.69 -4.43
C PHE A 218 0.56 9.28 -4.84
N TYR A 219 -0.68 8.93 -4.51
CA TYR A 219 -1.30 7.65 -4.88
C TYR A 219 -2.07 7.71 -6.21
N GLY A 220 -2.02 8.82 -6.93
CA GLY A 220 -2.78 9.02 -8.15
C GLY A 220 -4.27 9.26 -7.95
N PHE A 221 -4.69 9.55 -6.70
CA PHE A 221 -6.09 9.85 -6.40
C PHE A 221 -6.42 11.32 -6.70
N ASN A 222 -7.63 11.52 -7.23
CA ASN A 222 -8.21 12.81 -7.56
C ASN A 222 -9.74 12.72 -7.50
N ASP A 223 -10.44 13.83 -7.72
CA ASP A 223 -11.91 13.89 -7.60
C ASP A 223 -12.68 12.93 -8.51
N ARG A 224 -12.05 12.33 -9.54
CA ARG A 224 -12.69 11.35 -10.40
C ARG A 224 -12.66 9.93 -9.84
N ASN A 225 -11.73 9.61 -8.94
CA ASN A 225 -11.50 8.25 -8.46
C ASN A 225 -11.41 8.13 -6.93
N ALA A 226 -11.64 9.23 -6.21
CA ALA A 226 -11.57 9.32 -4.76
C ALA A 226 -12.50 10.42 -4.22
N LEU A 227 -12.95 10.28 -3.00
CA LEU A 227 -13.57 11.36 -2.25
C LEU A 227 -12.48 12.09 -1.46
N LEU A 228 -12.06 13.24 -1.99
CA LEU A 228 -11.04 14.06 -1.35
C LEU A 228 -11.64 14.95 -0.27
N TYR A 229 -10.88 15.21 0.78
CA TYR A 229 -11.19 16.25 1.76
C TYR A 229 -9.91 17.06 2.08
N GLY A 230 -10.07 18.33 2.38
CA GLY A 230 -9.00 19.26 2.70
C GLY A 230 -9.46 20.26 3.78
N GLU A 231 -10.14 21.32 3.38
CA GLU A 231 -10.73 22.27 4.32
C GLU A 231 -11.92 21.68 5.08
N GLU A 232 -12.68 20.80 4.43
CA GLU A 232 -13.73 20.04 5.11
C GLU A 232 -13.13 18.88 5.93
N THR A 233 -13.93 18.35 6.86
CA THR A 233 -13.51 17.22 7.70
C THR A 233 -13.72 15.88 6.99
N LEU A 234 -13.08 14.81 7.50
CA LEU A 234 -13.36 13.43 7.08
C LEU A 234 -14.88 13.11 7.19
N GLY A 235 -15.56 13.62 8.24
CA GLY A 235 -16.99 13.44 8.42
C GLY A 235 -17.80 14.02 7.27
N GLY A 236 -17.45 15.21 6.79
CA GLY A 236 -18.08 15.82 5.61
C GLY A 236 -17.90 14.97 4.35
N ALA A 237 -16.69 14.48 4.10
CA ALA A 237 -16.42 13.60 2.97
C ALA A 237 -17.16 12.26 3.07
N MET A 238 -17.24 11.66 4.26
CA MET A 238 -18.06 10.47 4.49
C MET A 238 -19.56 10.73 4.28
N LEU A 239 -20.07 11.91 4.64
CA LEU A 239 -21.45 12.32 4.34
C LEU A 239 -21.69 12.42 2.83
N ARG A 240 -20.74 12.94 2.05
CA ARG A 240 -20.84 12.92 0.58
C ARG A 240 -20.87 11.48 0.07
N ALA A 241 -20.05 10.57 0.60
CA ALA A 241 -20.09 9.15 0.26
C ALA A 241 -21.47 8.53 0.52
N ILE A 242 -22.09 8.84 1.67
CA ILE A 242 -23.43 8.34 2.03
C ILE A 242 -24.49 8.86 1.06
N ARG A 243 -24.38 10.11 0.62
CA ARG A 243 -25.34 10.79 -0.26
C ARG A 243 -25.09 10.55 -1.75
N GLN A 244 -23.97 9.92 -2.11
CA GLN A 244 -23.57 9.66 -3.50
C GLN A 244 -24.60 8.77 -4.19
N THR A 245 -24.96 9.10 -5.42
CA THR A 245 -25.85 8.25 -6.24
C THR A 245 -25.12 6.98 -6.70
N GLU A 246 -25.86 5.99 -7.19
CA GLU A 246 -25.27 4.77 -7.75
C GLU A 246 -24.45 5.08 -9.01
N GLU A 247 -24.88 6.03 -9.83
CA GLU A 247 -24.19 6.47 -11.03
C GLU A 247 -22.85 7.13 -10.69
N GLU A 248 -22.83 8.09 -9.77
CA GLU A 248 -21.63 8.78 -9.31
C GLU A 248 -20.63 7.79 -8.71
N TYR A 249 -21.12 6.84 -7.92
CA TYR A 249 -20.28 5.77 -7.36
C TYR A 249 -19.68 4.90 -8.46
N ALA A 250 -20.48 4.46 -9.43
CA ALA A 250 -20.03 3.61 -10.52
C ALA A 250 -18.99 4.31 -11.42
N GLU A 251 -19.18 5.59 -11.73
CA GLU A 251 -18.23 6.40 -12.50
C GLU A 251 -16.89 6.52 -11.76
N MET A 252 -16.92 6.83 -10.47
CA MET A 252 -15.72 6.94 -9.64
C MET A 252 -14.99 5.59 -9.50
N GLN A 253 -15.74 4.50 -9.33
CA GLN A 253 -15.19 3.15 -9.27
C GLN A 253 -14.52 2.75 -10.60
N GLN A 254 -15.12 3.10 -11.76
CA GLN A 254 -14.52 2.85 -13.07
C GLN A 254 -13.22 3.64 -13.28
N ALA A 255 -13.18 4.89 -12.84
CA ALA A 255 -11.96 5.69 -12.90
C ALA A 255 -10.86 5.12 -12.00
N LEU A 256 -11.21 4.60 -10.81
CA LEU A 256 -10.29 3.92 -9.91
C LEU A 256 -9.77 2.61 -10.50
N LEU A 257 -10.63 1.80 -11.13
CA LEU A 257 -10.24 0.59 -11.85
C LEU A 257 -9.27 0.90 -12.99
N GLN A 258 -9.50 1.99 -13.72
CA GLN A 258 -8.59 2.42 -14.78
C GLN A 258 -7.22 2.80 -14.22
N LEU A 259 -7.17 3.56 -13.11
CA LEU A 259 -5.93 3.88 -12.40
C LEU A 259 -5.19 2.59 -11.99
N GLY A 260 -5.89 1.63 -11.40
CA GLY A 260 -5.30 0.34 -11.01
C GLY A 260 -4.67 -0.40 -12.19
N ARG A 261 -5.35 -0.45 -13.35
CA ARG A 261 -4.82 -1.05 -14.60
C ARG A 261 -3.58 -0.32 -15.13
N ASP A 262 -3.55 0.99 -15.02
CA ASP A 262 -2.42 1.79 -15.51
C ASP A 262 -1.19 1.58 -14.61
N ILE A 263 -1.37 1.55 -13.28
CA ILE A 263 -0.32 1.21 -12.32
C ILE A 263 0.20 -0.23 -12.53
N ASP A 264 -0.68 -1.22 -12.76
CA ASP A 264 -0.27 -2.60 -13.05
C ASP A 264 0.56 -2.68 -14.34
N ARG A 265 0.11 -2.01 -15.41
CA ARG A 265 0.84 -1.97 -16.68
C ARG A 265 2.22 -1.35 -16.54
N GLU A 266 2.32 -0.23 -15.84
CA GLU A 266 3.59 0.43 -15.54
C GLU A 266 4.50 -0.46 -14.70
N SER A 267 3.97 -1.06 -13.63
CA SER A 267 4.70 -1.95 -12.74
C SER A 267 5.28 -3.16 -13.47
N ARG A 268 4.49 -3.78 -14.35
CA ARG A 268 4.96 -4.90 -15.20
C ARG A 268 6.06 -4.46 -16.17
N SER A 269 5.93 -3.29 -16.78
CA SER A 269 6.95 -2.71 -17.66
C SER A 269 8.26 -2.45 -16.90
N ASN A 270 8.14 -1.85 -15.72
CA ASN A 270 9.24 -1.54 -14.83
C ASN A 270 9.96 -2.82 -14.35
N LEU A 271 9.20 -3.83 -13.93
CA LEU A 271 9.77 -5.11 -13.51
C LEU A 271 10.52 -5.80 -14.67
N LYS A 272 9.96 -5.80 -15.88
CA LYS A 272 10.64 -6.35 -17.06
C LYS A 272 11.97 -5.66 -17.35
N ARG A 273 12.03 -4.32 -17.23
CA ARG A 273 13.28 -3.57 -17.41
C ARG A 273 14.30 -3.90 -16.33
N ALA A 274 13.87 -4.00 -15.08
CA ALA A 274 14.74 -4.35 -13.97
C ALA A 274 15.27 -5.80 -14.10
N LEU A 275 14.45 -6.74 -14.56
CA LEU A 275 14.88 -8.11 -14.86
C LEU A 275 15.91 -8.14 -15.99
N ALA A 276 15.72 -7.36 -17.05
CA ALA A 276 16.68 -7.25 -18.14
C ALA A 276 18.04 -6.71 -17.68
N ALA A 277 18.05 -5.82 -16.67
CA ALA A 277 19.28 -5.32 -16.07
C ALA A 277 20.04 -6.37 -15.23
N CYS A 278 19.41 -7.50 -14.91
CA CYS A 278 20.03 -8.63 -14.23
C CYS A 278 20.74 -9.62 -15.19
N SER A 279 20.41 -9.58 -16.48
CA SER A 279 21.05 -10.45 -17.46
C SER A 279 22.50 -10.02 -17.68
N PRO A 280 23.49 -10.95 -17.72
CA PRO A 280 24.84 -10.58 -18.08
C PRO A 280 24.80 -9.93 -19.47
N SER A 281 25.33 -8.70 -19.58
CA SER A 281 25.61 -8.11 -20.89
C SER A 281 26.45 -9.12 -21.69
N GLU A 282 25.96 -9.52 -22.88
CA GLU A 282 26.78 -10.32 -23.81
C GLU A 282 28.13 -9.65 -23.94
N PRO A 283 29.24 -10.40 -23.84
CA PRO A 283 30.54 -9.82 -24.04
C PRO A 283 30.57 -9.19 -25.44
N GLN A 284 30.78 -7.88 -25.49
CA GLN A 284 31.02 -7.21 -26.77
C GLN A 284 32.12 -7.97 -27.46
N GLN A 285 31.79 -8.73 -28.51
CA GLN A 285 32.77 -9.31 -29.39
C GLN A 285 33.57 -8.14 -29.95
N SER A 286 34.79 -7.98 -29.43
CA SER A 286 35.78 -7.08 -29.96
C SER A 286 35.99 -7.50 -31.43
N ARG A 287 35.40 -6.74 -32.32
CA ARG A 287 35.77 -6.82 -33.74
C ARG A 287 37.22 -6.37 -33.83
N GLN A 288 38.10 -7.36 -33.97
CA GLN A 288 39.44 -7.16 -34.48
C GLN A 288 39.40 -6.90 -35.98
#